data_e5a8fecf0b0c31c8465ee930a9df213a
#
_entry.id   e5a8fecf0b0c31c8465ee930a9df213a
#
_cell.length_a   1.000
_cell.length_b   1.000
_cell.length_c   1.000
_cell.angle_alpha   90.00
_cell.angle_beta   90.00
_cell.angle_gamma   90.00
#
_symmetry.space_group_name_H-M   'P 1'
#
loop_
_entity.id
_entity.type
_entity.pdbx_description
1 polymer ?
#
loop_
_entity_poly.entity_id
_entity_poly.type
_entity_poly.pdbx_seq_one_letter_code
_entity_poly.pdbx_strand_id
1 'polypeptide(L)'
;MHGDHSSEASDPDAPGVNKFVVSGSGFHATNPMAAIYWNPANTATGNYTLKGTFKLIKSTGYDEYYGLIFGGSALEGGMQSYLYFMITDDGTYLIKQRDGSSTHGVSPKTPSDAVKKPGADGTATNALEVRVKADKIDFVINGTVVTTLPKTGAAAKTDGIYGIRINHQLDVQIDGFGMTKM
;
A
#
# COMPACT_ATOMS: atom_id res chain seq x y z
N MET A 1 15.02 -1.52 -5.74
CA MET A 1 13.58 -1.20 -5.75
C MET A 1 13.38 0.05 -6.58
N HIS A 2 12.45 0.00 -7.54
CA HIS A 2 12.16 1.13 -8.42
C HIS A 2 11.01 1.95 -7.82
N GLY A 3 11.06 3.26 -7.98
CA GLY A 3 9.99 4.16 -7.60
C GLY A 3 9.34 4.75 -8.85
N ASP A 4 8.06 4.62 -8.97
CA ASP A 4 7.29 5.35 -9.97
C ASP A 4 6.51 6.47 -9.27
N HIS A 5 6.77 7.68 -9.74
CA HIS A 5 5.97 8.84 -9.36
C HIS A 5 4.62 8.72 -10.08
N SER A 6 3.74 7.88 -9.57
CA SER A 6 2.35 7.92 -10.02
C SER A 6 1.73 9.22 -9.51
N SER A 7 2.21 10.32 -10.06
CA SER A 7 1.56 11.58 -9.82
C SER A 7 0.10 11.45 -10.23
N GLU A 8 -0.78 11.59 -9.31
CA GLU A 8 -2.00 12.28 -9.65
C GLU A 8 -1.49 13.64 -10.15
N ALA A 9 -1.71 13.94 -11.41
CA ALA A 9 -1.14 15.11 -12.10
C ALA A 9 -1.60 16.46 -11.49
N SER A 10 -2.00 16.47 -10.26
CA SER A 10 -2.69 17.56 -9.59
C SER A 10 -2.24 17.83 -8.16
N ASP A 11 -1.08 17.34 -7.70
CA ASP A 11 -0.58 17.80 -6.41
C ASP A 11 0.55 18.81 -6.57
N PRO A 12 0.21 20.11 -6.59
CA PRO A 12 1.20 21.18 -6.67
C PRO A 12 1.95 21.43 -5.36
N ASP A 13 1.57 20.74 -4.25
CA ASP A 13 1.94 21.16 -2.91
C ASP A 13 3.12 20.37 -2.31
N ALA A 14 3.66 19.39 -3.02
CA ALA A 14 4.74 18.56 -2.51
C ALA A 14 6.07 18.77 -3.27
N PRO A 15 6.75 19.92 -3.10
CA PRO A 15 8.07 20.10 -3.67
C PRO A 15 9.07 19.18 -3.00
N GLY A 16 9.87 18.50 -3.78
CA GLY A 16 10.96 17.68 -3.25
C GLY A 16 11.11 16.34 -3.98
N VAL A 17 12.11 15.58 -3.53
CA VAL A 17 12.45 14.29 -4.10
C VAL A 17 12.09 13.20 -3.10
N ASN A 18 11.32 12.21 -3.55
CA ASN A 18 11.06 11.01 -2.76
C ASN A 18 12.37 10.27 -2.45
N LYS A 19 12.48 9.79 -1.23
CA LYS A 19 13.61 8.96 -0.77
C LYS A 19 13.05 7.62 -0.29
N PHE A 20 13.63 6.55 -0.79
CA PHE A 20 13.35 5.20 -0.36
C PHE A 20 14.67 4.46 -0.19
N VAL A 21 15.05 4.21 1.04
CA VAL A 21 16.37 3.67 1.39
C VAL A 21 16.25 2.45 2.29
N VAL A 22 17.26 1.58 2.25
CA VAL A 22 17.38 0.50 3.23
C VAL A 22 17.62 1.10 4.60
N SER A 23 16.88 0.63 5.60
CA SER A 23 16.97 1.08 6.99
C SER A 23 16.81 -0.11 7.92
N GLY A 24 17.90 -0.51 8.57
CA GLY A 24 17.92 -1.75 9.37
C GLY A 24 17.67 -2.98 8.49
N SER A 25 16.68 -3.79 8.87
CA SER A 25 16.21 -4.95 8.08
C SER A 25 15.08 -4.61 7.10
N GLY A 26 14.66 -3.35 7.03
CA GLY A 26 13.55 -2.88 6.21
C GLY A 26 13.90 -1.67 5.38
N PHE A 27 12.92 -0.77 5.22
CA PHE A 27 13.04 0.41 4.37
C PHE A 27 12.51 1.64 5.09
N HIS A 28 13.06 2.80 4.76
CA HIS A 28 12.57 4.09 5.19
C HIS A 28 12.17 4.92 3.96
N ALA A 29 10.94 5.36 3.94
CA ALA A 29 10.38 6.21 2.90
C ALA A 29 10.13 7.62 3.43
N THR A 30 10.64 8.62 2.73
CA THR A 30 10.28 10.03 2.93
C THR A 30 9.70 10.52 1.62
N ASN A 31 8.39 10.70 1.60
CA ASN A 31 7.63 10.95 0.40
C ASN A 31 7.00 12.36 0.38
N PRO A 32 7.65 13.37 -0.17
CA PRO A 32 6.95 14.60 -0.53
C PRO A 32 5.84 14.36 -1.56
N MET A 33 6.03 13.41 -2.48
CA MET A 33 5.08 13.07 -3.54
C MET A 33 4.65 11.62 -3.44
N ALA A 34 3.44 11.30 -3.91
CA ALA A 34 2.95 9.93 -3.99
C ALA A 34 3.82 9.07 -4.90
N ALA A 35 4.14 7.86 -4.47
CA ALA A 35 4.92 6.90 -5.25
C ALA A 35 4.58 5.46 -4.91
N ILE A 36 4.87 4.56 -5.85
CA ILE A 36 4.94 3.13 -5.63
C ILE A 36 6.39 2.67 -5.67
N TYR A 37 6.71 1.66 -4.85
CA TYR A 37 8.05 1.09 -4.75
C TYR A 37 7.96 -0.42 -4.95
N TRP A 38 8.69 -0.94 -5.92
CA TRP A 38 8.67 -2.37 -6.25
C TRP A 38 10.02 -2.85 -6.75
N ASN A 39 10.20 -4.17 -6.76
CA ASN A 39 11.27 -4.85 -7.45
C ASN A 39 10.66 -5.76 -8.51
N PRO A 40 11.10 -5.73 -9.77
CA PRO A 40 10.55 -6.59 -10.84
C PRO A 40 10.62 -8.09 -10.51
N ALA A 41 11.57 -8.52 -9.68
CA ALA A 41 11.69 -9.89 -9.22
C ALA A 41 10.66 -10.29 -8.15
N ASN A 42 10.00 -9.32 -7.51
CA ASN A 42 9.01 -9.56 -6.47
C ASN A 42 7.64 -9.84 -7.10
N THR A 43 7.42 -11.08 -7.50
CA THR A 43 6.16 -11.54 -8.11
C THR A 43 5.46 -12.56 -7.22
N ALA A 44 4.14 -12.55 -7.24
CA ALA A 44 3.28 -13.51 -6.56
C ALA A 44 2.23 -14.07 -7.52
N THR A 45 1.92 -15.35 -7.40
CA THR A 45 0.91 -16.04 -8.21
C THR A 45 0.13 -17.05 -7.38
N GLY A 46 -1.14 -17.25 -7.71
CA GLY A 46 -2.00 -18.22 -7.05
C GLY A 46 -2.37 -17.81 -5.62
N ASN A 47 -2.21 -18.72 -4.67
CA ASN A 47 -2.50 -18.45 -3.27
C ASN A 47 -1.24 -17.98 -2.53
N TYR A 48 -1.32 -16.83 -1.88
CA TYR A 48 -0.18 -16.27 -1.16
C TYR A 48 -0.63 -15.29 -0.06
N THR A 49 0.28 -15.01 0.85
CA THR A 49 0.16 -13.94 1.84
C THR A 49 1.24 -12.90 1.59
N LEU A 50 0.84 -11.65 1.41
CA LEU A 50 1.70 -10.48 1.34
C LEU A 50 1.55 -9.70 2.64
N LYS A 51 2.65 -9.27 3.25
CA LYS A 51 2.62 -8.53 4.52
C LYS A 51 3.70 -7.47 4.60
N GLY A 52 3.46 -6.48 5.48
CA GLY A 52 4.44 -5.48 5.87
C GLY A 52 3.97 -4.75 7.12
N THR A 53 4.91 -4.36 7.96
CA THR A 53 4.66 -3.54 9.14
C THR A 53 5.10 -2.12 8.85
N PHE A 54 4.17 -1.19 8.98
CA PHE A 54 4.36 0.22 8.66
C PHE A 54 4.34 1.04 9.95
N LYS A 55 5.43 1.75 10.21
CA LYS A 55 5.49 2.75 11.27
C LYS A 55 5.43 4.14 10.63
N LEU A 56 4.30 4.81 10.80
CA LEU A 56 4.17 6.22 10.48
C LEU A 56 5.03 7.01 11.46
N ILE A 57 6.02 7.74 10.95
CA ILE A 57 6.93 8.58 11.75
C ILE A 57 6.43 10.01 11.76
N LYS A 58 5.98 10.49 10.61
CA LYS A 58 5.45 11.84 10.45
C LYS A 58 4.35 11.88 9.40
N SER A 59 3.28 12.58 9.75
CA SER A 59 2.21 13.00 8.86
C SER A 59 2.04 14.51 8.95
N THR A 60 1.56 15.14 7.90
CA THR A 60 1.32 16.59 7.88
C THR A 60 -0.11 16.95 8.26
N GLY A 61 -0.90 15.97 8.74
CA GLY A 61 -2.28 16.19 9.16
C GLY A 61 -3.31 16.16 8.03
N TYR A 62 -2.89 15.82 6.81
CA TYR A 62 -3.79 15.43 5.73
C TYR A 62 -4.01 13.92 5.77
N ASP A 63 -5.21 13.47 5.38
CA ASP A 63 -5.56 12.04 5.31
C ASP A 63 -4.79 11.32 4.20
N GLU A 64 -3.47 11.17 4.37
CA GLU A 64 -2.62 10.53 3.39
C GLU A 64 -2.46 9.04 3.68
N TYR A 65 -2.47 8.23 2.62
CA TYR A 65 -2.52 6.78 2.69
C TYR A 65 -1.17 6.14 2.41
N TYR A 66 -0.92 5.01 3.07
CA TYR A 66 0.25 4.16 2.84
C TYR A 66 -0.11 2.69 3.04
N GLY A 67 0.58 1.81 2.33
CA GLY A 67 0.33 0.37 2.42
C GLY A 67 0.92 -0.45 1.28
N LEU A 68 0.22 -1.54 0.96
CA LEU A 68 0.66 -2.60 0.05
C LEU A 68 0.04 -2.47 -1.33
N ILE A 69 0.83 -2.82 -2.38
CA ILE A 69 0.33 -3.08 -3.73
C ILE A 69 0.57 -4.53 -4.11
N PHE A 70 -0.31 -5.10 -4.94
CA PHE A 70 -0.22 -6.46 -5.45
C PHE A 70 -0.94 -6.63 -6.79
N GLY A 71 -0.71 -7.74 -7.47
CA GLY A 71 -1.25 -7.96 -8.82
C GLY A 71 -0.73 -6.96 -9.85
N GLY A 72 0.50 -6.47 -9.63
CA GLY A 72 1.08 -5.39 -10.40
C GLY A 72 1.56 -5.81 -11.78
N SER A 73 1.29 -4.99 -12.79
CA SER A 73 1.82 -5.11 -14.15
C SER A 73 2.04 -3.75 -14.79
N ALA A 74 3.03 -3.67 -15.70
CA ALA A 74 3.40 -2.44 -16.43
C ALA A 74 3.63 -1.22 -15.50
N LEU A 75 4.28 -1.44 -14.34
CA LEU A 75 4.40 -0.45 -13.28
C LEU A 75 5.28 0.76 -13.64
N GLU A 76 6.06 0.68 -14.72
CA GLU A 76 6.96 1.74 -15.20
C GLU A 76 6.30 2.71 -16.19
N GLY A 77 4.99 2.84 -16.20
CA GLY A 77 4.42 3.72 -17.22
C GLY A 77 2.94 4.02 -17.05
N GLY A 78 2.41 4.71 -18.04
CA GLY A 78 1.00 5.13 -18.07
C GLY A 78 -0.01 3.98 -18.14
N MET A 79 0.44 2.75 -18.41
CA MET A 79 -0.38 1.52 -18.47
C MET A 79 -0.33 0.71 -17.16
N GLN A 80 0.20 1.27 -16.10
CA GLN A 80 0.33 0.59 -14.80
C GLN A 80 -1.01 0.07 -14.30
N SER A 81 -1.01 -1.17 -13.79
CA SER A 81 -2.19 -1.79 -13.19
C SER A 81 -1.79 -2.53 -11.92
N TYR A 82 -2.50 -2.26 -10.83
CA TYR A 82 -2.29 -2.94 -9.55
C TYR A 82 -3.46 -2.72 -8.60
N LEU A 83 -3.64 -3.66 -7.68
CA LEU A 83 -4.48 -3.50 -6.51
C LEU A 83 -3.68 -2.88 -5.37
N TYR A 84 -4.33 -2.07 -4.54
CA TYR A 84 -3.67 -1.52 -3.36
C TYR A 84 -4.59 -1.51 -2.14
N PHE A 85 -3.99 -1.84 -1.00
CA PHE A 85 -4.58 -1.85 0.32
C PHE A 85 -3.80 -0.90 1.21
N MET A 86 -4.46 0.16 1.67
CA MET A 86 -3.81 1.24 2.40
C MET A 86 -4.60 1.66 3.63
N ILE A 87 -3.88 2.22 4.59
CA ILE A 87 -4.41 2.85 5.79
C ILE A 87 -3.98 4.31 5.87
N THR A 88 -4.63 5.07 6.74
CA THR A 88 -4.25 6.44 7.07
C THR A 88 -4.31 6.69 8.58
N ASP A 89 -3.79 7.83 9.02
CA ASP A 89 -3.67 8.22 10.42
C ASP A 89 -5.01 8.52 11.12
N ASP A 90 -6.08 8.76 10.37
CA ASP A 90 -7.42 8.96 10.93
C ASP A 90 -8.11 7.66 11.40
N GLY A 91 -7.48 6.49 11.18
CA GLY A 91 -8.03 5.19 11.57
C GLY A 91 -8.91 4.55 10.51
N THR A 92 -8.72 4.90 9.24
CA THR A 92 -9.45 4.30 8.12
C THR A 92 -8.54 3.47 7.22
N TYR A 93 -9.15 2.58 6.44
CA TYR A 93 -8.50 1.86 5.35
C TYR A 93 -9.28 2.02 4.05
N LEU A 94 -8.65 1.73 2.92
CA LEU A 94 -9.28 1.63 1.62
C LEU A 94 -8.62 0.54 0.75
N ILE A 95 -9.39 0.06 -0.22
CA ILE A 95 -8.91 -0.85 -1.26
C ILE A 95 -9.36 -0.30 -2.60
N LYS A 96 -8.41 -0.13 -3.51
CA LYS A 96 -8.68 0.33 -4.88
C LYS A 96 -7.85 -0.45 -5.89
N GLN A 97 -8.21 -0.30 -7.15
CA GLN A 97 -7.42 -0.73 -8.30
C GLN A 97 -6.95 0.50 -9.07
N ARG A 98 -5.68 0.54 -9.41
CA ARG A 98 -5.13 1.42 -10.45
C ARG A 98 -5.21 0.70 -11.78
N ASP A 99 -5.70 1.38 -12.81
CA ASP A 99 -5.75 0.88 -14.19
C ASP A 99 -5.42 2.04 -15.14
N GLY A 100 -4.17 2.10 -15.56
CA GLY A 100 -3.65 3.24 -16.30
C GLY A 100 -3.79 4.55 -15.52
N SER A 101 -4.44 5.53 -16.10
CA SER A 101 -4.74 6.81 -15.46
C SER A 101 -5.96 6.78 -14.53
N SER A 102 -6.73 5.67 -14.53
CA SER A 102 -7.97 5.54 -13.77
C SER A 102 -7.77 4.81 -12.45
N THR A 103 -8.63 5.10 -11.47
CA THR A 103 -8.72 4.35 -10.22
C THR A 103 -10.15 3.85 -10.03
N HIS A 104 -10.28 2.59 -9.62
CA HIS A 104 -11.57 1.97 -9.35
C HIS A 104 -11.66 1.62 -7.86
N GLY A 105 -12.75 2.03 -7.22
CA GLY A 105 -13.03 1.66 -5.82
C GLY A 105 -13.37 0.19 -5.73
N VAL A 106 -12.70 -0.53 -4.83
CA VAL A 106 -12.99 -1.93 -4.49
C VAL A 106 -13.63 -1.98 -3.10
N SER A 107 -13.05 -1.25 -2.14
CA SER A 107 -13.66 -0.93 -0.85
C SER A 107 -13.42 0.55 -0.56
N PRO A 108 -14.46 1.34 -0.27
CA PRO A 108 -14.31 2.76 -0.02
C PRO A 108 -13.52 3.01 1.27
N LYS A 109 -13.18 4.26 1.54
CA LYS A 109 -12.64 4.70 2.82
C LYS A 109 -13.55 4.22 3.95
N THR A 110 -13.04 3.35 4.80
CA THR A 110 -13.81 2.66 5.85
C THR A 110 -13.11 2.79 7.20
N PRO A 111 -13.78 3.30 8.23
CA PRO A 111 -13.26 3.31 9.59
C PRO A 111 -13.08 1.89 10.13
N SER A 112 -12.00 1.68 10.90
CA SER A 112 -11.76 0.40 11.57
C SER A 112 -10.98 0.60 12.86
N ASP A 113 -11.45 0.03 13.95
CA ASP A 113 -10.76 0.00 15.23
C ASP A 113 -9.47 -0.86 15.19
N ALA A 114 -9.29 -1.67 14.14
CA ALA A 114 -8.05 -2.40 13.91
C ALA A 114 -6.89 -1.49 13.50
N VAL A 115 -7.15 -0.30 12.95
CA VAL A 115 -6.13 0.69 12.60
C VAL A 115 -5.73 1.47 13.84
N LYS A 116 -4.47 1.35 14.25
CA LYS A 116 -3.92 2.16 15.33
C LYS A 116 -3.62 3.56 14.83
N LYS A 117 -4.22 4.54 15.49
CA LYS A 117 -3.98 5.97 15.22
C LYS A 117 -2.69 6.45 15.90
N PRO A 118 -2.08 7.54 15.42
CA PRO A 118 -0.93 8.15 16.07
C PRO A 118 -1.19 8.46 17.55
N GLY A 119 -0.21 8.12 18.38
CA GLY A 119 -0.20 8.49 19.78
C GLY A 119 0.23 9.94 20.02
N ALA A 120 0.53 10.27 21.27
CA ALA A 120 0.97 11.63 21.65
C ALA A 120 2.30 12.05 20.99
N ASP A 121 3.13 11.08 20.59
CA ASP A 121 4.38 11.30 19.87
C ASP A 121 4.19 11.47 18.34
N GLY A 122 2.95 11.40 17.85
CA GLY A 122 2.62 11.50 16.43
C GLY A 122 2.93 10.23 15.61
N THR A 123 3.34 9.13 16.26
CA THR A 123 3.69 7.88 15.57
C THR A 123 2.61 6.80 15.71
N ALA A 124 2.51 5.93 14.72
CA ALA A 124 1.63 4.76 14.75
C ALA A 124 2.26 3.59 14.00
N THR A 125 2.18 2.39 14.56
CA THR A 125 2.66 1.17 13.91
C THR A 125 1.50 0.23 13.62
N ASN A 126 1.35 -0.13 12.35
CA ASN A 126 0.31 -1.04 11.88
C ASN A 126 0.91 -2.15 11.00
N ALA A 127 0.53 -3.39 11.27
CA ALA A 127 0.85 -4.53 10.41
C ALA A 127 -0.28 -4.75 9.40
N LEU A 128 0.04 -4.69 8.12
CA LEU A 128 -0.89 -4.98 7.03
C LEU A 128 -0.60 -6.33 6.41
N GLU A 129 -1.66 -7.04 6.05
CA GLU A 129 -1.55 -8.34 5.41
C GLU A 129 -2.69 -8.53 4.39
N VAL A 130 -2.33 -9.05 3.22
CA VAL A 130 -3.26 -9.45 2.16
C VAL A 130 -3.12 -10.95 1.96
N ARG A 131 -4.20 -11.72 2.19
CA ARG A 131 -4.24 -13.16 1.99
C ARG A 131 -5.05 -13.48 0.74
N VAL A 132 -4.35 -13.76 -0.35
CA VAL A 132 -4.98 -14.13 -1.62
C VAL A 132 -5.24 -15.65 -1.62
N LYS A 133 -6.50 -16.00 -1.78
CA LYS A 133 -6.99 -17.38 -1.90
C LYS A 133 -7.55 -17.64 -3.30
N ALA A 134 -8.01 -18.85 -3.55
CA ALA A 134 -8.50 -19.24 -4.88
C ALA A 134 -9.66 -18.34 -5.39
N ASP A 135 -10.61 -18.02 -4.51
CA ASP A 135 -11.86 -17.33 -4.84
C ASP A 135 -12.07 -15.99 -4.12
N LYS A 136 -11.19 -15.66 -3.15
CA LYS A 136 -11.36 -14.50 -2.29
C LYS A 136 -10.04 -13.94 -1.80
N ILE A 137 -10.10 -12.72 -1.26
CA ILE A 137 -8.97 -12.02 -0.66
C ILE A 137 -9.39 -11.55 0.72
N ASP A 138 -8.64 -11.95 1.76
CA ASP A 138 -8.80 -11.39 3.10
C ASP A 138 -7.81 -10.23 3.29
N PHE A 139 -8.29 -9.12 3.79
CA PHE A 139 -7.50 -7.95 4.15
C PHE A 139 -7.41 -7.85 5.67
N VAL A 140 -6.18 -7.77 6.17
CA VAL A 140 -5.90 -7.92 7.60
C VAL A 140 -5.11 -6.72 8.11
N ILE A 141 -5.52 -6.18 9.24
CA ILE A 141 -4.81 -5.10 9.95
C ILE A 141 -4.59 -5.56 11.39
N ASN A 142 -3.33 -5.57 11.82
CA ASN A 142 -2.94 -5.96 13.17
C ASN A 142 -3.54 -7.31 13.61
N GLY A 143 -3.58 -8.28 12.71
CA GLY A 143 -4.12 -9.63 12.95
C GLY A 143 -5.65 -9.76 12.81
N THR A 144 -6.37 -8.65 12.63
CA THR A 144 -7.82 -8.65 12.45
C THR A 144 -8.19 -8.61 10.97
N VAL A 145 -9.00 -9.55 10.49
CA VAL A 145 -9.59 -9.48 9.14
C VAL A 145 -10.61 -8.35 9.12
N VAL A 146 -10.31 -7.27 8.42
CA VAL A 146 -11.18 -6.09 8.33
C VAL A 146 -12.20 -6.20 7.20
N THR A 147 -11.89 -6.95 6.16
CA THR A 147 -12.82 -7.28 5.08
C THR A 147 -12.35 -8.49 4.28
N THR A 148 -13.28 -9.20 3.68
CA THR A 148 -13.05 -10.28 2.72
C THR A 148 -13.79 -9.96 1.44
N LEU A 149 -13.11 -9.98 0.31
CA LEU A 149 -13.68 -9.66 -1.00
C LEU A 149 -13.54 -10.84 -1.95
N PRO A 150 -14.55 -11.09 -2.81
CA PRO A 150 -14.40 -12.07 -3.88
C PRO A 150 -13.39 -11.59 -4.92
N LYS A 151 -12.68 -12.53 -5.55
CA LYS A 151 -11.75 -12.27 -6.66
C LYS A 151 -12.51 -12.05 -7.97
N THR A 152 -13.32 -11.00 -8.03
CA THR A 152 -14.15 -10.65 -9.18
C THR A 152 -14.04 -9.17 -9.53
N GLY A 153 -14.39 -8.79 -10.76
CA GLY A 153 -14.36 -7.41 -11.20
C GLY A 153 -12.98 -6.78 -11.03
N ALA A 154 -12.90 -5.62 -10.40
CA ALA A 154 -11.66 -4.91 -10.15
C ALA A 154 -10.66 -5.67 -9.25
N ALA A 155 -11.14 -6.61 -8.42
CA ALA A 155 -10.31 -7.44 -7.55
C ALA A 155 -9.90 -8.79 -8.17
N ALA A 156 -10.21 -9.05 -9.44
CA ALA A 156 -9.97 -10.35 -10.06
C ALA A 156 -8.47 -10.64 -10.31
N LYS A 157 -7.69 -9.60 -10.65
CA LYS A 157 -6.29 -9.74 -11.03
C LYS A 157 -5.36 -9.59 -9.83
N THR A 158 -4.95 -10.71 -9.25
CA THR A 158 -4.08 -10.74 -8.06
C THR A 158 -2.67 -11.25 -8.33
N ASP A 159 -2.43 -11.90 -9.46
CA ASP A 159 -1.11 -12.38 -9.87
C ASP A 159 -0.29 -11.24 -10.48
N GLY A 160 0.96 -11.12 -10.10
CA GLY A 160 1.86 -10.09 -10.61
C GLY A 160 2.87 -9.57 -9.59
N ILE A 161 3.38 -8.38 -9.84
CA ILE A 161 4.37 -7.72 -8.98
C ILE A 161 3.68 -7.21 -7.71
N TYR A 162 4.34 -7.37 -6.58
CA TYR A 162 3.94 -6.76 -5.31
C TYR A 162 4.95 -5.72 -4.83
N GLY A 163 4.48 -4.75 -4.06
CA GLY A 163 5.29 -3.64 -3.59
C GLY A 163 4.58 -2.82 -2.52
N ILE A 164 4.99 -1.57 -2.43
CA ILE A 164 4.55 -0.60 -1.43
C ILE A 164 4.04 0.64 -2.14
N ARG A 165 2.97 1.25 -1.63
CA ARG A 165 2.53 2.59 -2.02
C ARG A 165 2.56 3.51 -0.83
N ILE A 166 3.13 4.69 -1.01
CA ILE A 166 3.18 5.78 -0.03
C ILE A 166 2.68 7.04 -0.73
N ASN A 167 1.66 7.68 -0.17
CA ASN A 167 1.14 8.94 -0.70
C ASN A 167 2.00 10.14 -0.27
N HIS A 168 1.45 11.35 -0.40
CA HIS A 168 2.18 12.60 -0.22
C HIS A 168 2.53 12.90 1.24
N GLN A 169 3.62 13.63 1.45
CA GLN A 169 3.99 14.25 2.73
C GLN A 169 4.04 13.27 3.91
N LEU A 170 4.49 12.04 3.64
CA LEU A 170 4.61 10.97 4.62
C LEU A 170 6.06 10.59 4.87
N ASP A 171 6.33 10.24 6.12
CA ASP A 171 7.59 9.63 6.56
C ASP A 171 7.25 8.31 7.25
N VAL A 172 7.67 7.19 6.65
CA VAL A 172 7.23 5.84 7.03
C VAL A 172 8.40 4.87 7.06
N GLN A 173 8.56 4.13 8.16
CA GLN A 173 9.45 2.97 8.23
C GLN A 173 8.64 1.71 7.89
N ILE A 174 9.19 0.84 7.05
CA ILE A 174 8.58 -0.42 6.63
C ILE A 174 9.48 -1.58 7.02
N ASP A 175 8.97 -2.49 7.81
CA ASP A 175 9.68 -3.69 8.26
C ASP A 175 8.88 -4.96 7.91
N GLY A 176 9.57 -6.11 7.84
CA GLY A 176 8.93 -7.41 7.60
C GLY A 176 8.15 -7.50 6.29
N PHE A 177 8.49 -6.66 5.30
CA PHE A 177 7.85 -6.68 3.99
C PHE A 177 8.26 -7.94 3.22
N GLY A 178 7.27 -8.69 2.77
CA GLY A 178 7.52 -9.87 1.98
C GLY A 178 6.28 -10.70 1.70
N MET A 179 6.44 -11.71 0.85
CA MET A 179 5.41 -12.63 0.42
C MET A 179 5.76 -14.07 0.78
N THR A 180 4.75 -14.82 1.17
CA THR A 180 4.84 -16.27 1.44
C THR A 180 3.75 -16.99 0.66
N LYS A 181 4.12 -18.04 -0.07
CA LYS A 181 3.13 -18.94 -0.70
C LYS A 181 2.35 -19.71 0.36
N MET A 182 1.08 -19.88 0.13
CA MET A 182 0.19 -20.75 0.90
C MET A 182 0.02 -22.10 0.21
#